data_cff9ba75b7f9a3edf8ecf7a1dbf4e68e
#
_entry.id   cff9ba75b7f9a3edf8ecf7a1dbf4e68e
#
_cell.length_a   1.000
_cell.length_b   1.000
_cell.length_c   1.000
_cell.angle_alpha   90.00
_cell.angle_beta   90.00
_cell.angle_gamma   90.00
#
_symmetry.space_group_name_H-M   'P 1'
#
loop_
_entity.id
_entity.type
_entity.pdbx_description
1 polymer ?
#
loop_
_entity_poly.entity_id
_entity_poly.type
_entity_poly.pdbx_seq_one_letter_code
_entity_poly.pdbx_strand_id
1 'polypeptide(L)'
;AVDTAAEDFFTAQPEPTVTPTVTPAAPAEEPEQQPAPEPPLSFGIPLYDLTPTPEPAPQPVSAENAVAFRSEPDEDGWISITSDPVEEKDLNTLVAAAMEKPAVSEEQAANAPAEEAETEESFQYQYPSIELFERAPEESDSGAEDELKANAQKLVDTLESFGVRTRVLDISRGPSVTRYEVQPMAGVKISRITSLADDIALNLAVADVRMEAPIPGKPAVGIEVPNHKKTPVYIRSVFESQSFLRMTSPLGIALGKDIAGVAQVADLCKMPHLLIAGSTGSGKSVCVNSIIMSLLFRSSPEDVKLLLIDPKVVELAEYNGIPHLLMPVVTEPKKAAGALGSAVQEMERRYHLFAENNVRDIKSFNKLAAERPDLEKMPYIAIIIDELADLMMVVGKDVEDSICRIAQKARAAGMHLIVATQRPSVDVITGLIKANIPSRIAFAVSSQVDSRTILDGAGAEKLLGQGDMLFMPVGAPKPTRIQGTFVRDEEISRVLDFIKSSATVQYDEAMIEAMEKHAIQDGKKGSSSADSDEDSDSDPMFKQAVEVVIDAGQASTSLLQRRCKLGYARAARIMDEMEQKGVIGPYEGAKPRAVLISRQQWLEMQMNQPDE
;
A
#
# COMPACT_ATOMS: atom_id res chain seq x y z
N ALA A 1 44.43 -27.07 -51.40
CA ALA A 1 43.71 -28.00 -52.21
C ALA A 1 42.22 -27.74 -51.95
N VAL A 2 41.51 -26.94 -52.79
CA VAL A 2 40.75 -27.38 -53.94
C VAL A 2 39.63 -28.36 -53.51
N ASP A 3 38.35 -28.12 -53.60
CA ASP A 3 37.45 -27.78 -54.70
C ASP A 3 36.05 -27.42 -54.15
N THR A 4 35.45 -26.41 -54.66
CA THR A 4 34.46 -26.23 -55.74
C THR A 4 33.06 -26.82 -55.52
N ALA A 5 32.10 -25.95 -55.63
CA ALA A 5 30.79 -25.94 -56.33
C ALA A 5 29.66 -26.77 -55.72
N ALA A 6 28.46 -26.34 -55.69
CA ALA A 6 27.61 -25.83 -56.76
C ALA A 6 26.40 -25.09 -56.26
N GLU A 7 25.96 -24.16 -57.04
CA GLU A 7 24.68 -23.44 -57.04
C GLU A 7 23.49 -24.39 -57.24
N ASP A 8 22.39 -24.15 -56.55
CA ASP A 8 21.07 -24.51 -57.07
C ASP A 8 20.06 -23.39 -56.82
N PHE A 9 19.73 -22.75 -57.92
CA PHE A 9 18.61 -21.84 -58.10
C PHE A 9 17.28 -22.59 -58.00
N PHE A 10 16.42 -22.25 -57.04
CA PHE A 10 15.00 -22.57 -57.15
C PHE A 10 14.21 -21.30 -57.43
N THR A 11 13.78 -21.18 -58.67
CA THR A 11 12.78 -20.24 -59.18
C THR A 11 11.41 -20.53 -58.55
N ALA A 12 10.90 -19.64 -57.77
CA ALA A 12 9.48 -19.64 -57.37
C ALA A 12 8.62 -19.02 -58.47
N GLN A 13 7.64 -19.76 -58.93
CA GLN A 13 6.59 -19.29 -59.83
C GLN A 13 5.59 -18.40 -59.06
N PRO A 14 5.01 -17.37 -59.71
CA PRO A 14 3.99 -16.51 -59.07
C PRO A 14 2.63 -17.20 -59.08
N GLU A 15 1.94 -17.17 -57.91
CA GLU A 15 0.53 -17.58 -57.77
C GLU A 15 -0.39 -16.60 -58.50
N PRO A 16 -1.54 -17.04 -59.02
CA PRO A 16 -2.45 -16.23 -59.79
C PRO A 16 -3.28 -15.30 -58.88
N THR A 17 -3.29 -14.04 -59.25
CA THR A 17 -4.11 -12.97 -58.71
C THR A 17 -5.61 -13.25 -58.90
N VAL A 18 -6.37 -13.46 -57.84
CA VAL A 18 -7.83 -13.55 -57.88
C VAL A 18 -8.42 -12.14 -57.80
N THR A 19 -9.03 -11.71 -58.88
CA THR A 19 -9.83 -10.46 -58.98
C THR A 19 -11.16 -10.69 -58.23
N PRO A 20 -11.59 -9.78 -57.35
CA PRO A 20 -12.92 -9.90 -56.74
C PRO A 20 -14.00 -9.47 -57.73
N THR A 21 -14.93 -10.38 -57.96
CA THR A 21 -16.18 -10.18 -58.75
C THR A 21 -17.12 -9.23 -57.99
N VAL A 22 -17.48 -8.12 -58.63
CA VAL A 22 -18.47 -7.15 -58.13
C VAL A 22 -19.86 -7.73 -58.32
N THR A 23 -20.57 -7.96 -57.22
CA THR A 23 -22.02 -8.27 -57.22
C THR A 23 -22.79 -6.97 -57.12
N PRO A 24 -23.88 -6.76 -57.92
CA PRO A 24 -24.61 -5.50 -57.88
C PRO A 24 -25.43 -5.35 -56.61
N ALA A 25 -25.43 -4.12 -56.09
CA ALA A 25 -26.15 -3.71 -54.89
C ALA A 25 -27.68 -3.78 -55.09
N ALA A 26 -28.37 -4.32 -54.10
CA ALA A 26 -29.81 -4.20 -53.90
C ALA A 26 -30.19 -2.77 -53.47
N PRO A 27 -31.42 -2.29 -53.77
CA PRO A 27 -31.78 -0.92 -53.49
C PRO A 27 -31.94 -0.62 -51.99
N ALA A 28 -31.55 0.59 -51.61
CA ALA A 28 -31.62 1.09 -50.25
C ALA A 28 -33.07 1.19 -49.74
N GLU A 29 -33.32 0.60 -48.57
CA GLU A 29 -34.52 0.86 -47.77
C GLU A 29 -34.34 2.24 -47.05
N GLU A 30 -35.40 3.03 -47.05
CA GLU A 30 -35.51 4.30 -46.35
C GLU A 30 -35.37 4.09 -44.83
N PRO A 31 -34.71 4.99 -44.08
CA PRO A 31 -34.58 4.85 -42.64
C PRO A 31 -35.92 5.14 -41.95
N GLU A 32 -36.41 4.18 -41.19
CA GLU A 32 -37.50 4.35 -40.23
C GLU A 32 -37.13 5.41 -39.20
N GLN A 33 -37.99 6.42 -39.06
CA GLN A 33 -37.91 7.46 -38.06
C GLN A 33 -38.13 6.87 -36.67
N GLN A 34 -37.12 6.90 -35.82
CA GLN A 34 -37.23 6.64 -34.37
C GLN A 34 -38.04 7.78 -33.73
N PRO A 35 -38.98 7.48 -32.82
CA PRO A 35 -39.74 8.49 -32.10
C PRO A 35 -38.81 9.29 -31.16
N ALA A 36 -39.04 10.60 -31.10
CA ALA A 36 -38.33 11.55 -30.27
C ALA A 36 -38.43 11.18 -28.77
N PRO A 37 -37.37 11.36 -27.96
CA PRO A 37 -37.45 11.10 -26.52
C PRO A 37 -38.37 12.15 -25.84
N GLU A 38 -39.23 11.66 -24.94
CA GLU A 38 -40.10 12.48 -24.10
C GLU A 38 -39.27 13.38 -23.17
N PRO A 39 -39.73 14.63 -22.90
CA PRO A 39 -39.02 15.57 -22.03
C PRO A 39 -39.10 15.09 -20.56
N PRO A 40 -38.02 15.31 -19.76
CA PRO A 40 -38.01 14.90 -18.36
C PRO A 40 -39.01 15.73 -17.54
N LEU A 41 -39.74 15.05 -16.65
CA LEU A 41 -40.67 15.65 -15.68
C LEU A 41 -39.94 16.68 -14.81
N SER A 42 -40.34 17.94 -14.93
CA SER A 42 -39.87 19.04 -14.09
C SER A 42 -40.52 18.97 -12.71
N PHE A 43 -39.73 18.64 -11.70
CA PHE A 43 -40.08 18.98 -10.31
C PHE A 43 -39.70 20.44 -10.06
N GLY A 44 -40.71 21.27 -9.86
CA GLY A 44 -40.55 22.69 -9.60
C GLY A 44 -39.88 22.95 -8.24
N ILE A 45 -38.65 23.48 -8.30
CA ILE A 45 -38.00 24.18 -7.18
C ILE A 45 -37.98 25.65 -7.58
N PRO A 46 -38.45 26.60 -6.74
CA PRO A 46 -38.44 28.03 -7.12
C PRO A 46 -37.01 28.54 -7.22
N LEU A 47 -36.65 29.08 -8.37
CA LEU A 47 -35.42 29.83 -8.58
C LEU A 47 -35.51 31.15 -7.77
N TYR A 48 -34.60 31.27 -6.79
CA TYR A 48 -34.26 32.56 -6.21
C TYR A 48 -33.26 33.25 -7.16
N ASP A 49 -33.62 34.45 -7.57
CA ASP A 49 -32.84 35.34 -8.44
C ASP A 49 -31.59 35.84 -7.67
N LEU A 50 -30.41 35.29 -8.01
CA LEU A 50 -29.13 35.73 -7.46
C LEU A 50 -28.43 36.63 -8.49
N THR A 51 -28.84 37.88 -8.56
CA THR A 51 -28.00 38.94 -9.16
C THR A 51 -26.99 39.40 -8.10
N PRO A 52 -25.68 39.28 -8.33
CA PRO A 52 -24.70 39.81 -7.40
C PRO A 52 -24.63 41.33 -7.48
N THR A 53 -24.92 41.99 -6.36
CA THR A 53 -24.61 43.42 -6.15
C THR A 53 -23.08 43.57 -6.06
N PRO A 54 -22.43 44.53 -6.74
CA PRO A 54 -20.99 44.70 -6.66
C PRO A 54 -20.57 45.23 -5.28
N GLU A 55 -19.73 44.45 -4.56
CA GLU A 55 -19.04 44.90 -3.35
C GLU A 55 -17.99 45.98 -3.69
N PRO A 56 -17.84 47.02 -2.86
CA PRO A 56 -16.76 47.98 -3.00
C PRO A 56 -15.41 47.38 -2.65
N ALA A 57 -14.38 47.73 -3.43
CA ALA A 57 -13.00 47.27 -3.27
C ALA A 57 -12.43 47.55 -1.87
N PRO A 58 -11.69 46.61 -1.25
CA PRO A 58 -11.08 46.84 0.05
C PRO A 58 -9.91 47.83 -0.04
N GLN A 59 -9.92 48.81 0.87
CA GLN A 59 -8.79 49.72 1.08
C GLN A 59 -7.66 49.02 1.85
N PRO A 60 -6.38 49.35 1.64
CA PRO A 60 -5.27 48.72 2.33
C PRO A 60 -5.24 49.13 3.81
N VAL A 61 -5.30 48.14 4.70
CA VAL A 61 -5.16 48.32 6.15
C VAL A 61 -3.67 48.25 6.50
N SER A 62 -3.18 49.33 7.16
CA SER A 62 -1.82 49.38 7.71
C SER A 62 -1.61 48.35 8.80
N ALA A 63 -0.43 47.72 8.80
CA ALA A 63 -0.03 46.68 9.75
C ALA A 63 0.37 47.28 11.11
N GLU A 64 -0.64 47.70 11.90
CA GLU A 64 -0.47 47.98 13.32
C GLU A 64 -1.80 47.62 14.01
N ASN A 65 -1.85 46.45 14.59
CA ASN A 65 -2.72 45.93 15.65
C ASN A 65 -3.15 44.48 15.36
N ALA A 66 -2.32 43.53 15.79
CA ALA A 66 -2.73 42.14 15.91
C ALA A 66 -3.55 41.99 17.19
N VAL A 67 -4.86 41.78 17.05
CA VAL A 67 -5.79 41.50 18.16
C VAL A 67 -5.97 40.00 18.26
N ALA A 68 -5.72 39.43 19.45
CA ALA A 68 -6.02 38.04 19.74
C ALA A 68 -7.52 37.85 20.04
N PHE A 69 -8.16 36.95 19.33
CA PHE A 69 -9.58 36.62 19.52
C PHE A 69 -9.76 35.40 20.42
N ARG A 70 -10.63 35.51 21.41
CA ARG A 70 -11.18 34.40 22.21
C ARG A 70 -12.62 34.19 21.78
N SER A 71 -13.01 32.96 21.45
CA SER A 71 -14.40 32.60 21.14
C SER A 71 -14.89 31.52 22.10
N GLU A 72 -15.97 31.81 22.84
CA GLU A 72 -16.73 30.79 23.56
C GLU A 72 -18.18 30.83 23.04
N PRO A 73 -18.79 29.67 22.70
CA PRO A 73 -20.17 29.61 22.24
C PRO A 73 -21.16 29.81 23.41
N ASP A 74 -22.26 30.54 23.17
CA ASP A 74 -23.39 30.67 24.11
C ASP A 74 -24.32 29.45 24.07
N GLU A 75 -25.32 29.41 24.94
CA GLU A 75 -26.26 28.30 25.11
C GLU A 75 -27.08 27.98 23.84
N ASP A 76 -27.11 28.87 22.86
CA ASP A 76 -27.79 28.70 21.57
C ASP A 76 -26.84 28.39 20.40
N GLY A 77 -25.55 28.27 20.65
CA GLY A 77 -24.55 27.85 19.66
C GLY A 77 -24.02 28.97 18.75
N TRP A 78 -24.21 30.23 19.08
CA TRP A 78 -23.67 31.39 18.35
C TRP A 78 -22.38 31.90 18.99
N ILE A 79 -21.42 32.30 18.14
CA ILE A 79 -20.13 32.85 18.58
C ILE A 79 -20.17 34.38 18.53
N SER A 80 -20.14 35.03 19.68
CA SER A 80 -19.98 36.47 19.76
C SER A 80 -18.51 36.84 19.93
N ILE A 81 -17.99 37.71 19.07
CA ILE A 81 -16.62 38.19 19.09
C ILE A 81 -16.55 39.50 19.90
N THR A 82 -15.95 39.43 21.08
CA THR A 82 -15.65 40.65 21.89
C THR A 82 -14.14 40.88 21.94
N SER A 83 -13.72 42.12 21.75
CA SER A 83 -12.34 42.56 21.79
C SER A 83 -12.03 43.23 23.12
N ASP A 84 -11.42 42.47 24.04
CA ASP A 84 -10.81 43.07 25.24
C ASP A 84 -9.27 43.05 25.11
N PRO A 85 -8.55 44.08 25.52
CA PRO A 85 -7.09 44.15 25.44
C PRO A 85 -6.45 43.21 26.46
N VAL A 86 -5.61 42.28 25.98
CA VAL A 86 -4.85 41.37 26.84
C VAL A 86 -3.54 42.05 27.23
N GLU A 87 -3.27 42.20 28.53
CA GLU A 87 -1.99 42.63 29.08
C GLU A 87 -0.88 41.62 28.71
N GLU A 88 0.19 42.09 28.08
CA GLU A 88 1.42 41.31 27.82
C GLU A 88 2.07 40.91 29.15
N LYS A 89 2.02 39.64 29.52
CA LYS A 89 2.86 39.05 30.54
C LYS A 89 4.22 38.68 29.95
N ASP A 90 5.25 39.27 30.51
CA ASP A 90 6.66 39.09 30.12
C ASP A 90 7.07 37.62 30.17
N LEU A 91 7.70 37.13 29.09
CA LEU A 91 8.12 35.74 28.90
C LEU A 91 9.01 35.22 30.05
N ASN A 92 9.74 36.12 30.72
CA ASN A 92 10.57 35.82 31.89
C ASN A 92 9.76 35.40 33.13
N THR A 93 8.55 35.88 33.27
CA THR A 93 7.67 35.53 34.39
C THR A 93 7.05 34.13 34.23
N LEU A 94 6.84 33.67 32.99
CA LEU A 94 6.33 32.32 32.69
C LEU A 94 7.43 31.25 32.85
N VAL A 95 8.70 31.59 32.57
CA VAL A 95 9.83 30.69 32.76
C VAL A 95 10.17 30.51 34.23
N ALA A 96 10.05 31.58 35.05
CA ALA A 96 10.30 31.51 36.50
C ALA A 96 9.27 30.64 37.25
N ALA A 97 8.00 30.68 36.83
CA ALA A 97 6.93 29.85 37.41
C ALA A 97 7.05 28.34 37.06
N ALA A 98 7.78 28.00 36.00
CA ALA A 98 8.01 26.59 35.60
C ALA A 98 9.24 25.96 36.32
N MET A 99 10.04 26.74 37.02
CA MET A 99 11.26 26.25 37.68
C MET A 99 11.17 26.10 39.20
N GLU A 100 10.06 26.49 39.85
CA GLU A 100 9.83 26.23 41.28
C GLU A 100 9.25 24.82 41.50
N LYS A 101 10.13 23.84 41.71
CA LYS A 101 9.77 22.56 42.32
C LYS A 101 9.82 22.72 43.86
N PRO A 102 8.81 22.26 44.61
CA PRO A 102 8.89 22.19 46.06
C PRO A 102 9.88 21.09 46.47
N ALA A 103 10.88 21.48 47.25
CA ALA A 103 11.82 20.55 47.88
C ALA A 103 11.08 19.79 48.99
N VAL A 104 11.01 18.45 48.86
CA VAL A 104 10.58 17.57 49.94
C VAL A 104 11.81 17.16 50.73
N SER A 105 11.77 17.46 52.03
CA SER A 105 12.79 17.16 53.03
C SER A 105 12.90 15.63 53.25
N GLU A 106 14.16 15.15 53.14
CA GLU A 106 14.58 13.83 53.64
C GLU A 106 14.60 13.84 55.16
N GLU A 107 13.58 13.25 55.81
CA GLU A 107 13.65 12.67 57.16
C GLU A 107 12.33 11.92 57.45
N GLN A 108 12.38 10.61 57.33
CA GLN A 108 11.61 9.57 58.02
C GLN A 108 11.33 8.36 57.08
N ALA A 109 12.32 7.53 56.92
CA ALA A 109 12.15 6.16 56.44
C ALA A 109 13.19 5.26 57.10
N ALA A 110 12.86 4.82 58.32
CA ALA A 110 13.51 3.64 58.89
C ALA A 110 12.45 2.83 59.63
N ASN A 111 12.33 1.55 59.25
CA ASN A 111 11.56 0.47 59.83
C ASN A 111 10.15 0.20 59.28
N ALA A 112 10.12 -0.66 58.22
CA ALA A 112 9.12 -1.71 58.04
C ALA A 112 9.74 -2.86 57.20
N PRO A 113 9.39 -4.15 57.45
CA PRO A 113 10.07 -5.30 56.85
C PRO A 113 9.67 -5.45 55.36
N ALA A 114 10.67 -5.85 54.57
CA ALA A 114 10.50 -6.12 53.15
C ALA A 114 9.58 -7.34 52.95
N GLU A 115 8.40 -7.10 52.41
CA GLU A 115 7.70 -8.06 51.56
C GLU A 115 8.16 -7.76 50.15
N GLU A 116 8.76 -8.76 49.53
CA GLU A 116 9.11 -8.73 48.08
C GLU A 116 7.81 -8.68 47.29
N ALA A 117 7.30 -7.45 47.05
CA ALA A 117 6.38 -7.19 45.97
C ALA A 117 7.26 -6.98 44.74
N GLU A 118 7.19 -7.89 43.79
CA GLU A 118 7.63 -7.67 42.43
C GLU A 118 6.88 -6.43 41.93
N THR A 119 7.51 -5.26 42.05
CA THR A 119 7.05 -4.04 41.40
C THR A 119 7.27 -4.26 39.91
N GLU A 120 6.19 -4.52 39.17
CA GLU A 120 6.16 -4.27 37.73
C GLU A 120 6.60 -2.81 37.55
N GLU A 121 7.87 -2.59 37.24
CA GLU A 121 8.35 -1.29 36.78
C GLU A 121 7.53 -0.94 35.54
N SER A 122 6.66 0.03 35.63
CA SER A 122 5.90 0.56 34.52
C SER A 122 6.90 1.12 33.49
N PHE A 123 7.19 0.33 32.49
CA PHE A 123 8.19 0.61 31.48
C PHE A 123 7.69 1.77 30.62
N GLN A 124 8.22 2.98 30.82
CA GLN A 124 7.89 4.14 29.99
C GLN A 124 8.72 4.07 28.71
N TYR A 125 8.07 3.83 27.57
CA TYR A 125 8.71 3.89 26.26
C TYR A 125 9.34 5.26 26.02
N GLN A 126 10.62 5.27 25.63
CA GLN A 126 11.35 6.49 25.28
C GLN A 126 11.31 6.70 23.76
N TYR A 127 10.79 7.87 23.33
CA TYR A 127 10.76 8.21 21.92
C TYR A 127 12.18 8.55 21.40
N PRO A 128 12.51 8.12 20.16
CA PRO A 128 13.78 8.48 19.54
C PRO A 128 13.92 10.01 19.42
N SER A 129 15.11 10.54 19.78
CA SER A 129 15.40 11.96 19.63
C SER A 129 15.58 12.32 18.15
N ILE A 130 15.19 13.54 17.78
CA ILE A 130 15.43 14.12 16.45
C ILE A 130 16.94 14.21 16.11
N GLU A 131 17.80 14.26 17.13
CA GLU A 131 19.26 14.32 16.96
C GLU A 131 19.88 13.02 16.42
N LEU A 132 19.13 11.92 16.41
CA LEU A 132 19.55 10.67 15.78
C LEU A 132 19.54 10.77 14.24
N PHE A 133 18.81 11.75 13.70
CA PHE A 133 18.72 12.02 12.27
C PHE A 133 19.60 13.18 11.84
N GLU A 134 20.22 13.05 10.68
CA GLU A 134 21.16 14.05 10.16
C GLU A 134 20.44 15.33 9.68
N ARG A 135 21.10 16.47 9.90
CA ARG A 135 20.67 17.73 9.31
C ARG A 135 21.12 17.84 7.86
N ALA A 136 20.26 18.44 7.04
CA ALA A 136 20.69 18.85 5.71
C ALA A 136 21.86 19.85 5.83
N PRO A 137 22.92 19.68 5.04
CA PRO A 137 23.99 20.68 4.98
C PRO A 137 23.44 22.02 4.49
N GLU A 138 23.90 23.12 5.07
CA GLU A 138 23.59 24.47 4.59
C GLU A 138 24.27 24.67 3.23
N GLU A 139 23.50 24.60 2.14
CA GLU A 139 24.01 24.85 0.81
C GLU A 139 23.88 26.34 0.46
N SER A 140 24.99 26.97 0.10
CA SER A 140 25.00 28.29 -0.53
C SER A 140 24.66 28.13 -2.02
N ASP A 141 23.49 28.59 -2.43
CA ASP A 141 22.93 28.45 -3.79
C ASP A 141 23.41 29.60 -4.70
N SER A 142 24.69 29.98 -4.59
CA SER A 142 25.27 31.04 -5.43
C SER A 142 25.33 30.57 -6.89
N GLY A 143 24.56 31.22 -7.77
CA GLY A 143 24.49 30.94 -9.20
C GLY A 143 23.20 30.26 -9.67
N ALA A 144 22.34 29.80 -8.76
CA ALA A 144 21.07 29.18 -9.13
C ALA A 144 20.11 30.15 -9.84
N GLU A 145 20.06 31.41 -9.46
CA GLU A 145 19.18 32.38 -10.10
C GLU A 145 19.54 32.62 -11.57
N ASP A 146 20.84 32.67 -11.88
CA ASP A 146 21.30 32.87 -13.27
C ASP A 146 21.01 31.63 -14.13
N GLU A 147 21.17 30.42 -13.57
CA GLU A 147 20.78 29.18 -14.22
C GLU A 147 19.27 29.13 -14.50
N LEU A 148 18.43 29.50 -13.53
CA LEU A 148 16.97 29.53 -13.68
C LEU A 148 16.54 30.49 -14.79
N LYS A 149 17.12 31.69 -14.84
CA LYS A 149 16.85 32.69 -15.88
C LYS A 149 17.30 32.21 -17.27
N ALA A 150 18.51 31.65 -17.35
CA ALA A 150 19.06 31.12 -18.60
C ALA A 150 18.21 29.96 -19.15
N ASN A 151 17.79 29.03 -18.30
CA ASN A 151 16.93 27.92 -18.70
C ASN A 151 15.51 28.40 -19.09
N ALA A 152 14.95 29.39 -18.39
CA ALA A 152 13.66 30.00 -18.76
C ALA A 152 13.72 30.65 -20.15
N GLN A 153 14.80 31.38 -20.46
CA GLN A 153 14.98 32.00 -21.76
C GLN A 153 15.14 30.95 -22.86
N LYS A 154 16.02 29.94 -22.65
CA LYS A 154 16.19 28.84 -23.62
C LYS A 154 14.88 28.10 -23.88
N LEU A 155 14.04 27.90 -22.85
CA LEU A 155 12.74 27.25 -22.99
C LEU A 155 11.81 28.07 -23.89
N VAL A 156 11.72 29.38 -23.66
CA VAL A 156 10.89 30.29 -24.49
C VAL A 156 11.39 30.30 -25.91
N ASP A 157 12.70 30.46 -26.12
CA ASP A 157 13.33 30.50 -27.46
C ASP A 157 13.09 29.17 -28.20
N THR A 158 13.21 28.05 -27.53
CA THR A 158 12.92 26.73 -28.10
C THR A 158 11.48 26.62 -28.56
N LEU A 159 10.52 26.96 -27.69
CA LEU A 159 9.08 26.94 -28.06
C LEU A 159 8.77 27.89 -29.20
N GLU A 160 9.36 29.08 -29.22
CA GLU A 160 9.16 30.07 -30.30
C GLU A 160 9.75 29.59 -31.62
N SER A 161 10.90 28.91 -31.63
CA SER A 161 11.51 28.32 -32.85
C SER A 161 10.58 27.30 -33.53
N PHE A 162 9.76 26.59 -32.76
CA PHE A 162 8.71 25.69 -33.27
C PHE A 162 7.35 26.40 -33.51
N GLY A 163 7.34 27.73 -33.48
CA GLY A 163 6.13 28.54 -33.71
C GLY A 163 5.10 28.48 -32.60
N VAL A 164 5.53 28.15 -31.39
CA VAL A 164 4.71 28.08 -30.16
C VAL A 164 5.05 29.29 -29.29
N ARG A 165 4.27 30.34 -29.38
CA ARG A 165 4.47 31.53 -28.54
C ARG A 165 3.92 31.32 -27.15
N THR A 166 4.76 31.51 -26.14
CA THR A 166 4.44 31.33 -24.74
C THR A 166 5.01 32.47 -23.89
N ARG A 167 4.49 32.57 -22.66
CA ARG A 167 5.03 33.47 -21.64
C ARG A 167 5.24 32.67 -20.35
N VAL A 168 6.40 32.81 -19.71
CA VAL A 168 6.66 32.26 -18.38
C VAL A 168 5.87 33.09 -17.36
N LEU A 169 5.06 32.41 -16.54
CA LEU A 169 4.28 33.03 -15.48
C LEU A 169 4.99 32.94 -14.13
N ASP A 170 5.58 31.77 -13.85
CA ASP A 170 6.20 31.47 -12.56
C ASP A 170 7.28 30.41 -12.72
N ILE A 171 8.23 30.39 -11.81
CA ILE A 171 9.32 29.41 -11.74
C ILE A 171 9.38 28.91 -10.30
N SER A 172 9.14 27.62 -10.10
CA SER A 172 9.23 26.96 -8.80
C SER A 172 10.39 25.98 -8.80
N ARG A 173 11.42 26.22 -7.96
CA ARG A 173 12.57 25.34 -7.81
C ARG A 173 12.38 24.38 -6.65
N GLY A 174 12.32 23.10 -6.96
CA GLY A 174 12.27 22.00 -5.99
C GLY A 174 13.65 21.34 -5.78
N PRO A 175 13.69 20.29 -4.96
CA PRO A 175 14.94 19.58 -4.64
C PRO A 175 15.59 18.89 -5.86
N SER A 176 14.80 18.35 -6.76
CA SER A 176 15.29 17.55 -7.89
C SER A 176 14.92 18.13 -9.24
N VAL A 177 13.83 18.92 -9.33
CA VAL A 177 13.35 19.52 -10.56
C VAL A 177 12.95 20.96 -10.34
N THR A 178 13.03 21.75 -11.41
CA THR A 178 12.47 23.09 -11.49
C THR A 178 11.26 23.08 -12.42
N ARG A 179 10.13 23.60 -11.95
CA ARG A 179 8.93 23.78 -12.77
C ARG A 179 8.89 25.19 -13.33
N TYR A 180 8.80 25.26 -14.65
CA TYR A 180 8.51 26.48 -15.39
C TYR A 180 7.04 26.48 -15.79
N GLU A 181 6.26 27.43 -15.27
CA GLU A 181 4.86 27.60 -15.62
C GLU A 181 4.73 28.48 -16.85
N VAL A 182 4.36 27.91 -17.98
CA VAL A 182 4.25 28.63 -19.25
C VAL A 182 2.80 28.76 -19.68
N GLN A 183 2.41 29.98 -20.01
CA GLN A 183 1.09 30.28 -20.57
C GLN A 183 1.18 30.34 -22.08
N PRO A 184 0.46 29.50 -22.84
CA PRO A 184 0.37 29.61 -24.28
C PRO A 184 -0.41 30.86 -24.68
N MET A 185 0.02 31.54 -25.75
CA MET A 185 -0.73 32.65 -26.33
C MET A 185 -2.02 32.15 -26.99
N ALA A 186 -2.97 33.07 -27.21
CA ALA A 186 -4.25 32.73 -27.80
C ALA A 186 -4.09 32.00 -29.16
N GLY A 187 -4.83 30.92 -29.36
CA GLY A 187 -4.78 30.09 -30.55
C GLY A 187 -3.74 28.96 -30.55
N VAL A 188 -2.90 28.87 -29.54
CA VAL A 188 -1.95 27.75 -29.38
C VAL A 188 -2.64 26.59 -28.68
N LYS A 189 -2.65 25.41 -29.34
CA LYS A 189 -3.15 24.16 -28.74
C LYS A 189 -2.14 23.59 -27.74
N ILE A 190 -2.60 23.11 -26.58
CA ILE A 190 -1.76 22.49 -25.54
C ILE A 190 -0.96 21.30 -26.10
N SER A 191 -1.58 20.50 -26.98
CA SER A 191 -0.91 19.35 -27.60
C SER A 191 0.35 19.72 -28.43
N ARG A 192 0.44 20.94 -28.96
CA ARG A 192 1.68 21.41 -29.63
C ARG A 192 2.82 21.61 -28.63
N ILE A 193 2.52 22.00 -27.40
CA ILE A 193 3.54 22.15 -26.36
C ILE A 193 3.97 20.76 -25.86
N THR A 194 3.00 19.90 -25.54
CA THR A 194 3.30 18.59 -24.98
C THR A 194 4.03 17.65 -25.95
N SER A 195 3.86 17.84 -27.27
CA SER A 195 4.61 17.07 -28.28
C SER A 195 6.07 17.51 -28.44
N LEU A 196 6.48 18.64 -27.90
CA LEU A 196 7.85 19.16 -27.96
C LEU A 196 8.69 18.77 -26.74
N ALA A 197 8.27 17.81 -25.93
CA ALA A 197 8.99 17.41 -24.72
C ALA A 197 10.44 16.99 -25.01
N ASP A 198 10.63 16.16 -26.03
CA ASP A 198 11.94 15.64 -26.42
C ASP A 198 12.84 16.76 -27.04
N ASP A 199 12.24 17.67 -27.82
CA ASP A 199 12.96 18.80 -28.39
C ASP A 199 13.42 19.79 -27.29
N ILE A 200 12.59 20.01 -26.28
CA ILE A 200 12.92 20.84 -25.11
C ILE A 200 14.03 20.18 -24.29
N ALA A 201 13.93 18.86 -24.05
CA ALA A 201 14.96 18.12 -23.33
C ALA A 201 16.32 18.21 -24.04
N LEU A 202 16.34 18.06 -25.38
CA LEU A 202 17.53 18.19 -26.19
C LEU A 202 18.16 19.59 -26.08
N ASN A 203 17.35 20.66 -26.23
CA ASN A 203 17.85 22.03 -26.18
C ASN A 203 18.35 22.45 -24.78
N LEU A 204 17.70 21.93 -23.72
CA LEU A 204 18.14 22.16 -22.35
C LEU A 204 19.29 21.23 -21.91
N ALA A 205 19.70 20.28 -22.76
CA ALA A 205 20.71 19.26 -22.50
C ALA A 205 20.39 18.42 -21.23
N VAL A 206 19.11 18.06 -21.04
CA VAL A 206 18.65 17.18 -19.96
C VAL A 206 18.13 15.87 -20.52
N ALA A 207 18.13 14.82 -19.71
CA ALA A 207 17.74 13.48 -20.15
C ALA A 207 16.26 13.40 -20.57
N ASP A 208 15.38 14.08 -19.87
CA ASP A 208 13.93 14.10 -20.13
C ASP A 208 13.28 15.30 -19.45
N VAL A 209 12.11 15.73 -19.91
CA VAL A 209 11.25 16.71 -19.26
C VAL A 209 9.85 16.14 -19.07
N ARG A 210 9.24 16.40 -17.90
CA ARG A 210 7.86 16.02 -17.65
C ARG A 210 6.94 17.24 -17.81
N MET A 211 5.82 17.03 -18.48
CA MET A 211 4.84 18.10 -18.69
C MET A 211 3.55 17.85 -17.91
N GLU A 212 3.12 18.84 -17.15
CA GLU A 212 1.82 18.86 -16.51
C GLU A 212 0.90 19.83 -17.25
N ALA A 213 -0.01 19.30 -18.04
CA ALA A 213 -0.84 20.10 -18.93
C ALA A 213 -2.32 19.71 -18.88
N PRO A 214 -3.21 20.58 -18.41
CA PRO A 214 -2.95 21.85 -17.72
C PRO A 214 -2.57 21.66 -16.23
N ILE A 215 -1.97 22.69 -15.64
CA ILE A 215 -1.79 22.77 -14.18
C ILE A 215 -3.17 22.94 -13.53
N PRO A 216 -3.54 22.17 -12.50
CA PRO A 216 -4.81 22.34 -11.80
C PRO A 216 -4.98 23.76 -11.26
N GLY A 217 -6.11 24.42 -11.62
CA GLY A 217 -6.43 25.76 -11.15
C GLY A 217 -5.67 26.92 -11.81
N LYS A 218 -4.77 26.65 -12.78
CA LYS A 218 -4.02 27.68 -13.51
C LYS A 218 -4.18 27.53 -15.03
N PRO A 219 -4.29 28.64 -15.81
CA PRO A 219 -4.31 28.61 -17.29
C PRO A 219 -2.88 28.46 -17.83
N ALA A 220 -2.12 27.50 -17.38
CA ALA A 220 -0.71 27.30 -17.69
C ALA A 220 -0.36 25.82 -17.87
N VAL A 221 0.75 25.58 -18.55
CA VAL A 221 1.41 24.28 -18.67
C VAL A 221 2.67 24.31 -17.80
N GLY A 222 2.83 23.34 -16.93
CA GLY A 222 4.03 23.15 -16.13
C GLY A 222 5.03 22.28 -16.89
N ILE A 223 6.23 22.81 -17.11
CA ILE A 223 7.36 22.09 -17.69
C ILE A 223 8.37 21.86 -16.57
N GLU A 224 8.53 20.59 -16.19
CA GLU A 224 9.40 20.17 -15.11
C GLU A 224 10.73 19.72 -15.69
N VAL A 225 11.77 20.51 -15.41
CA VAL A 225 13.13 20.31 -15.91
C VAL A 225 14.00 19.79 -14.76
N PRO A 226 14.77 18.72 -14.96
CA PRO A 226 15.72 18.23 -13.96
C PRO A 226 16.76 19.29 -13.58
N ASN A 227 17.03 19.45 -12.28
CA ASN A 227 18.10 20.30 -11.80
C ASN A 227 19.46 19.66 -12.13
N HIS A 228 20.47 20.45 -12.46
CA HIS A 228 21.84 19.95 -12.62
C HIS A 228 22.37 19.39 -11.32
N LYS A 229 22.14 20.09 -10.20
CA LYS A 229 22.45 19.60 -8.85
C LYS A 229 21.16 19.23 -8.14
N LYS A 230 21.00 17.92 -7.83
CA LYS A 230 19.89 17.43 -7.02
C LYS A 230 20.26 17.54 -5.54
N THR A 231 19.33 18.01 -4.73
CA THR A 231 19.49 18.12 -3.28
C THR A 231 18.69 17.00 -2.60
N PRO A 232 19.33 16.11 -1.81
CA PRO A 232 18.61 15.09 -1.07
C PRO A 232 17.69 15.73 -0.01
N VAL A 233 16.50 15.16 0.17
CA VAL A 233 15.56 15.60 1.18
C VAL A 233 15.74 14.76 2.44
N TYR A 234 16.52 15.23 3.40
CA TYR A 234 16.73 14.54 4.67
C TYR A 234 15.41 14.43 5.45
N ILE A 235 15.14 13.24 6.03
CA ILE A 235 13.91 12.97 6.76
C ILE A 235 13.71 13.96 7.93
N ARG A 236 14.79 14.35 8.62
CA ARG A 236 14.77 15.35 9.69
C ARG A 236 14.13 16.66 9.25
N SER A 237 14.41 17.13 8.03
CA SER A 237 13.84 18.37 7.52
C SER A 237 12.31 18.33 7.35
N VAL A 238 11.75 17.13 7.19
CA VAL A 238 10.30 16.92 7.13
C VAL A 238 9.73 16.75 8.55
N PHE A 239 10.42 16.06 9.45
CA PHE A 239 10.02 15.94 10.87
C PHE A 239 9.95 17.31 11.57
N GLU A 240 10.89 18.21 11.29
CA GLU A 240 10.91 19.58 11.81
C GLU A 240 9.88 20.51 11.13
N SER A 241 9.19 20.06 10.07
CA SER A 241 8.20 20.89 9.36
C SER A 241 6.93 21.10 10.17
N GLN A 242 6.30 22.26 9.99
CA GLN A 242 5.02 22.59 10.61
C GLN A 242 3.91 21.58 10.24
N SER A 243 3.96 21.03 9.03
CA SER A 243 2.99 20.04 8.55
C SER A 243 3.07 18.75 9.37
N PHE A 244 4.28 18.28 9.70
CA PHE A 244 4.49 17.07 10.48
C PHE A 244 4.21 17.30 11.98
N LEU A 245 4.66 18.42 12.53
CA LEU A 245 4.48 18.75 13.95
C LEU A 245 2.99 18.95 14.33
N ARG A 246 2.20 19.53 13.45
CA ARG A 246 0.75 19.72 13.67
C ARG A 246 -0.08 18.44 13.49
N MET A 247 0.50 17.38 12.98
CA MET A 247 -0.23 16.13 12.78
C MET A 247 -0.47 15.45 14.14
N THR A 248 -1.72 15.15 14.45
CA THR A 248 -2.12 14.49 15.72
C THR A 248 -2.27 12.97 15.58
N SER A 249 -2.29 12.45 14.35
CA SER A 249 -2.46 11.02 14.10
C SER A 249 -1.19 10.25 14.49
N PRO A 250 -1.30 9.11 15.18
CA PRO A 250 -0.17 8.24 15.46
C PRO A 250 0.42 7.59 14.18
N LEU A 251 -0.37 7.54 13.11
CA LEU A 251 0.01 6.96 11.82
C LEU A 251 0.42 8.03 10.79
N GLY A 252 0.98 9.14 11.26
CA GLY A 252 1.55 10.19 10.40
C GLY A 252 2.88 9.77 9.80
N ILE A 253 3.05 9.94 8.49
CA ILE A 253 4.26 9.57 7.74
C ILE A 253 4.83 10.76 6.98
N ALA A 254 6.16 10.86 6.97
CA ALA A 254 6.90 11.83 6.18
C ALA A 254 7.12 11.28 4.77
N LEU A 255 6.60 11.97 3.75
CA LEU A 255 6.77 11.55 2.36
C LEU A 255 7.97 12.23 1.69
N GLY A 256 8.17 13.52 1.90
CA GLY A 256 9.23 14.27 1.24
C GLY A 256 8.90 15.75 1.05
N LYS A 257 9.41 16.33 -0.03
CA LYS A 257 9.11 17.71 -0.45
C LYS A 257 8.57 17.72 -1.88
N ASP A 258 7.58 18.56 -2.13
CA ASP A 258 7.07 18.78 -3.47
C ASP A 258 8.01 19.64 -4.33
N ILE A 259 7.58 19.93 -5.55
CA ILE A 259 8.32 20.77 -6.51
C ILE A 259 8.46 22.24 -6.09
N ALA A 260 7.74 22.70 -5.07
CA ALA A 260 7.90 24.01 -4.47
C ALA A 260 8.76 23.97 -3.19
N GLY A 261 9.30 22.80 -2.83
CA GLY A 261 10.09 22.60 -1.62
C GLY A 261 9.26 22.48 -0.34
N VAL A 262 7.93 22.42 -0.44
CA VAL A 262 7.02 22.29 0.70
C VAL A 262 6.98 20.84 1.18
N ALA A 263 7.13 20.66 2.52
CA ALA A 263 7.09 19.34 3.13
C ALA A 263 5.72 18.67 2.97
N GLN A 264 5.72 17.48 2.40
CA GLN A 264 4.56 16.63 2.17
C GLN A 264 4.54 15.50 3.21
N VAL A 265 3.43 15.41 3.89
CA VAL A 265 3.16 14.40 4.92
C VAL A 265 1.82 13.74 4.65
N ALA A 266 1.65 12.51 5.08
CA ALA A 266 0.40 11.80 4.91
C ALA A 266 -0.01 11.09 6.21
N ASP A 267 -1.29 10.74 6.31
CA ASP A 267 -1.89 10.07 7.45
C ASP A 267 -2.54 8.77 6.99
N LEU A 268 -2.03 7.63 7.44
CA LEU A 268 -2.57 6.32 7.07
C LEU A 268 -4.00 6.12 7.56
N CYS A 269 -4.44 6.81 8.62
CA CYS A 269 -5.86 6.78 9.03
C CYS A 269 -6.78 7.38 7.97
N LYS A 270 -6.30 8.39 7.21
CA LYS A 270 -7.05 9.03 6.11
C LYS A 270 -6.88 8.30 4.79
N MET A 271 -5.71 7.70 4.57
CA MET A 271 -5.42 6.88 3.40
C MET A 271 -5.07 5.44 3.86
N PRO A 272 -6.07 4.62 4.15
CA PRO A 272 -5.91 3.41 4.98
C PRO A 272 -4.94 2.38 4.41
N HIS A 273 -4.79 2.33 3.09
CA HIS A 273 -3.93 1.38 2.42
C HIS A 273 -3.15 2.10 1.33
N LEU A 274 -1.88 1.73 1.17
CA LEU A 274 -0.93 2.35 0.28
C LEU A 274 -0.21 1.30 -0.57
N LEU A 275 -0.25 1.48 -1.88
CA LEU A 275 0.54 0.71 -2.84
C LEU A 275 1.77 1.52 -3.24
N ILE A 276 2.94 0.92 -3.17
CA ILE A 276 4.22 1.54 -3.53
C ILE A 276 4.88 0.68 -4.61
N ALA A 277 5.16 1.24 -5.78
CA ALA A 277 5.82 0.47 -6.83
C ALA A 277 6.86 1.30 -7.59
N GLY A 278 7.90 0.62 -8.11
CA GLY A 278 8.95 1.23 -8.91
C GLY A 278 10.11 0.28 -9.16
N SER A 279 10.94 0.59 -10.14
CA SER A 279 12.10 -0.24 -10.52
C SER A 279 13.15 -0.28 -9.41
N THR A 280 14.05 -1.26 -9.45
CA THR A 280 15.18 -1.36 -8.52
C THR A 280 16.04 -0.10 -8.58
N GLY A 281 16.43 0.42 -7.42
CA GLY A 281 17.21 1.67 -7.31
C GLY A 281 16.40 2.96 -7.51
N SER A 282 15.07 2.88 -7.69
CA SER A 282 14.22 4.07 -7.85
C SER A 282 13.96 4.85 -6.56
N GLY A 283 14.19 4.24 -5.37
CA GLY A 283 13.97 4.83 -4.04
C GLY A 283 12.85 4.17 -3.23
N LYS A 284 12.28 3.04 -3.72
CA LYS A 284 11.20 2.30 -3.06
C LYS A 284 11.55 1.90 -1.62
N SER A 285 12.68 1.21 -1.41
CA SER A 285 13.10 0.71 -0.09
C SER A 285 13.37 1.86 0.88
N VAL A 286 14.02 2.93 0.42
CA VAL A 286 14.23 4.14 1.23
C VAL A 286 12.89 4.75 1.67
N CYS A 287 11.89 4.76 0.80
CA CYS A 287 10.55 5.25 1.15
C CYS A 287 9.87 4.34 2.20
N VAL A 288 9.96 3.01 2.07
CA VAL A 288 9.43 2.07 3.06
C VAL A 288 10.11 2.29 4.41
N ASN A 289 11.45 2.40 4.44
CA ASN A 289 12.21 2.71 5.64
C ASN A 289 11.81 4.07 6.24
N SER A 290 11.64 5.10 5.41
CA SER A 290 11.18 6.43 5.88
C SER A 290 9.78 6.37 6.51
N ILE A 291 8.88 5.54 5.99
CA ILE A 291 7.56 5.31 6.57
C ILE A 291 7.71 4.64 7.95
N ILE A 292 8.50 3.56 8.05
CA ILE A 292 8.73 2.88 9.32
C ILE A 292 9.37 3.84 10.33
N MET A 293 10.42 4.56 9.94
CA MET A 293 11.06 5.57 10.81
C MET A 293 10.08 6.65 11.28
N SER A 294 9.14 7.08 10.41
CA SER A 294 8.10 8.05 10.81
C SER A 294 7.19 7.50 11.90
N LEU A 295 6.80 6.22 11.80
CA LEU A 295 5.97 5.55 12.79
C LEU A 295 6.73 5.37 14.12
N LEU A 296 7.98 4.90 14.07
CA LEU A 296 8.82 4.70 15.25
C LEU A 296 9.18 6.01 15.98
N PHE A 297 9.38 7.09 15.21
CA PHE A 297 9.69 8.41 15.75
C PHE A 297 8.50 9.04 16.49
N ARG A 298 7.27 8.70 16.07
CA ARG A 298 6.06 9.39 16.52
C ARG A 298 5.22 8.61 17.52
N SER A 299 5.29 7.27 17.50
CA SER A 299 4.32 6.42 18.18
C SER A 299 5.00 5.41 19.10
N SER A 300 4.39 5.16 20.26
CA SER A 300 4.80 4.08 21.16
C SER A 300 4.30 2.71 20.68
N PRO A 301 4.85 1.60 21.18
CA PRO A 301 4.34 0.26 20.90
C PRO A 301 2.89 0.02 21.35
N GLU A 302 2.38 0.85 22.29
CA GLU A 302 0.98 0.83 22.74
C GLU A 302 0.04 1.53 21.75
N ASP A 303 0.58 2.46 20.94
CA ASP A 303 -0.17 3.18 19.93
C ASP A 303 -0.16 2.49 18.58
N VAL A 304 1.01 1.96 18.18
CA VAL A 304 1.23 1.37 16.86
C VAL A 304 2.06 0.10 16.97
N LYS A 305 1.53 -0.98 16.39
CA LYS A 305 2.24 -2.24 16.19
C LYS A 305 2.51 -2.45 14.70
N LEU A 306 3.57 -3.20 14.41
CA LEU A 306 4.05 -3.48 13.06
C LEU A 306 3.99 -4.98 12.77
N LEU A 307 3.50 -5.34 11.59
CA LEU A 307 3.67 -6.65 10.98
C LEU A 307 4.51 -6.47 9.71
N LEU A 308 5.75 -6.94 9.72
CA LEU A 308 6.70 -6.77 8.64
C LEU A 308 6.90 -8.07 7.87
N ILE A 309 6.79 -8.00 6.54
CA ILE A 309 6.95 -9.15 5.63
C ILE A 309 8.02 -8.79 4.60
N ASP A 310 9.16 -9.51 4.64
CA ASP A 310 10.31 -9.33 3.74
C ASP A 310 10.75 -10.69 3.17
N PRO A 311 10.19 -11.10 2.04
CA PRO A 311 10.55 -12.39 1.43
C PRO A 311 11.97 -12.45 0.87
N LYS A 312 12.66 -11.31 0.76
CA LYS A 312 14.05 -11.22 0.28
C LYS A 312 15.10 -11.27 1.38
N VAL A 313 14.71 -11.02 2.64
CA VAL A 313 15.63 -10.96 3.80
C VAL A 313 16.73 -9.92 3.63
N VAL A 314 16.41 -8.77 3.06
CA VAL A 314 17.40 -7.72 2.73
C VAL A 314 17.10 -6.40 3.42
N GLU A 315 15.84 -5.94 3.37
CA GLU A 315 15.48 -4.56 3.68
C GLU A 315 14.95 -4.38 5.11
N LEU A 316 14.21 -5.39 5.65
CA LEU A 316 13.49 -5.25 6.91
C LEU A 316 14.02 -6.14 8.04
N ALA A 317 15.02 -6.98 7.78
CA ALA A 317 15.55 -7.92 8.79
C ALA A 317 16.15 -7.21 10.02
N GLU A 318 16.71 -6.01 9.88
CA GLU A 318 17.31 -5.24 10.96
C GLU A 318 16.29 -4.72 12.00
N TYR A 319 15.00 -4.63 11.62
CA TYR A 319 13.92 -4.25 12.53
C TYR A 319 13.57 -5.34 13.56
N ASN A 320 14.08 -6.58 13.42
CA ASN A 320 13.87 -7.60 14.43
C ASN A 320 14.37 -7.12 15.80
N GLY A 321 13.56 -7.35 16.81
CA GLY A 321 13.90 -6.99 18.19
C GLY A 321 13.35 -5.63 18.64
N ILE A 322 12.60 -4.88 17.83
CA ILE A 322 11.92 -3.66 18.31
C ILE A 322 10.57 -4.00 18.96
N PRO A 323 10.16 -3.28 20.02
CA PRO A 323 8.93 -3.58 20.78
C PRO A 323 7.64 -3.32 19.99
N HIS A 324 7.72 -2.65 18.85
CA HIS A 324 6.58 -2.42 17.96
C HIS A 324 6.18 -3.66 17.15
N LEU A 325 7.03 -4.68 17.02
CA LEU A 325 6.70 -5.85 16.24
C LEU A 325 5.68 -6.75 16.95
N LEU A 326 4.66 -7.20 16.18
CA LEU A 326 3.71 -8.23 16.62
C LEU A 326 4.34 -9.64 16.61
N MET A 327 5.20 -9.89 15.63
CA MET A 327 5.94 -11.13 15.47
C MET A 327 7.29 -10.84 14.79
N PRO A 328 8.27 -11.76 14.82
CA PRO A 328 9.51 -11.61 14.04
C PRO A 328 9.21 -11.30 12.57
N VAL A 329 10.10 -10.56 11.90
CA VAL A 329 9.96 -10.26 10.47
C VAL A 329 9.76 -11.55 9.68
N VAL A 330 8.66 -11.62 8.94
CA VAL A 330 8.26 -12.83 8.22
C VAL A 330 8.96 -12.87 6.87
N THR A 331 9.76 -13.93 6.64
CA THR A 331 10.62 -14.06 5.46
C THR A 331 10.15 -15.14 4.48
N GLU A 332 9.46 -16.17 4.97
CA GLU A 332 9.01 -17.27 4.14
C GLU A 332 7.63 -16.98 3.51
N PRO A 333 7.44 -17.16 2.19
CA PRO A 333 6.18 -16.86 1.53
C PRO A 333 4.96 -17.57 2.12
N LYS A 334 5.10 -18.85 2.54
CA LYS A 334 4.00 -19.59 3.17
C LYS A 334 3.65 -19.04 4.55
N LYS A 335 4.64 -18.68 5.35
CA LYS A 335 4.42 -17.99 6.64
C LYS A 335 3.85 -16.60 6.43
N ALA A 336 4.21 -15.91 5.34
CA ALA A 336 3.63 -14.62 5.00
C ALA A 336 2.12 -14.71 4.71
N ALA A 337 1.68 -15.73 3.97
CA ALA A 337 0.26 -16.01 3.80
C ALA A 337 -0.42 -16.28 5.14
N GLY A 338 0.20 -17.09 6.02
CA GLY A 338 -0.26 -17.34 7.38
C GLY A 338 -0.35 -16.08 8.23
N ALA A 339 0.66 -15.20 8.18
CA ALA A 339 0.68 -13.92 8.90
C ALA A 339 -0.42 -12.96 8.42
N LEU A 340 -0.69 -12.90 7.12
CA LEU A 340 -1.83 -12.15 6.58
C LEU A 340 -3.17 -12.77 7.00
N GLY A 341 -3.25 -14.10 7.06
CA GLY A 341 -4.41 -14.82 7.59
C GLY A 341 -4.66 -14.52 9.06
N SER A 342 -3.62 -14.51 9.92
CA SER A 342 -3.74 -14.13 11.33
C SER A 342 -4.15 -12.66 11.49
N ALA A 343 -3.66 -11.75 10.62
CA ALA A 343 -4.11 -10.36 10.60
C ALA A 343 -5.61 -10.23 10.25
N VAL A 344 -6.13 -11.08 9.36
CA VAL A 344 -7.58 -11.13 9.06
C VAL A 344 -8.36 -11.60 10.30
N GLN A 345 -7.88 -12.60 11.03
CA GLN A 345 -8.53 -13.07 12.27
C GLN A 345 -8.51 -11.98 13.34
N GLU A 346 -7.39 -11.28 13.53
CA GLU A 346 -7.30 -10.15 14.46
C GLU A 346 -8.30 -9.04 14.09
N MET A 347 -8.44 -8.74 12.80
CA MET A 347 -9.46 -7.80 12.32
C MET A 347 -10.87 -8.24 12.73
N GLU A 348 -11.21 -9.52 12.55
CA GLU A 348 -12.52 -10.07 12.91
C GLU A 348 -12.72 -10.05 14.43
N ARG A 349 -11.70 -10.40 15.23
CA ARG A 349 -11.71 -10.28 16.69
C ARG A 349 -12.02 -8.86 17.14
N ARG A 350 -11.38 -7.84 16.53
CA ARG A 350 -11.66 -6.43 16.83
C ARG A 350 -13.09 -6.05 16.54
N TYR A 351 -13.67 -6.52 15.44
CA TYR A 351 -15.08 -6.26 15.12
C TYR A 351 -16.04 -6.89 16.14
N HIS A 352 -15.74 -8.08 16.65
CA HIS A 352 -16.52 -8.69 17.75
C HIS A 352 -16.48 -7.83 18.99
N LEU A 353 -15.30 -7.37 19.42
CA LEU A 353 -15.15 -6.48 20.57
C LEU A 353 -15.85 -5.13 20.36
N PHE A 354 -15.86 -4.59 19.15
CA PHE A 354 -16.61 -3.38 18.84
C PHE A 354 -18.12 -3.61 18.98
N ALA A 355 -18.63 -4.72 18.51
CA ALA A 355 -20.05 -5.07 18.63
C ALA A 355 -20.47 -5.27 20.08
N GLU A 356 -19.69 -5.99 20.89
CA GLU A 356 -19.94 -6.20 22.32
C GLU A 356 -19.97 -4.90 23.12
N ASN A 357 -19.14 -3.92 22.74
CA ASN A 357 -19.04 -2.63 23.41
C ASN A 357 -19.85 -1.51 22.73
N ASN A 358 -20.67 -1.82 21.72
CA ASN A 358 -21.50 -0.87 20.97
C ASN A 358 -20.71 0.31 20.37
N VAL A 359 -19.49 0.07 19.92
CA VAL A 359 -18.66 1.07 19.22
C VAL A 359 -18.48 0.68 17.75
N ARG A 360 -18.05 1.62 16.89
CA ARG A 360 -17.98 1.40 15.42
C ARG A 360 -16.57 1.30 14.89
N ASP A 361 -15.59 1.80 15.63
CA ASP A 361 -14.20 1.88 15.19
C ASP A 361 -13.22 1.91 16.36
N ILE A 362 -11.94 1.71 16.07
CA ILE A 362 -10.85 1.71 17.04
C ILE A 362 -10.75 3.02 17.85
N LYS A 363 -11.03 4.16 17.23
CA LYS A 363 -11.01 5.46 17.91
C LYS A 363 -12.02 5.52 19.03
N SER A 364 -13.27 5.12 18.73
CA SER A 364 -14.36 5.07 19.70
C SER A 364 -14.10 4.03 20.78
N PHE A 365 -13.51 2.87 20.39
CA PHE A 365 -13.11 1.84 21.34
C PHE A 365 -12.01 2.33 22.30
N ASN A 366 -10.95 2.92 21.79
CA ASN A 366 -9.85 3.43 22.61
C ASN A 366 -10.26 4.59 23.51
N LYS A 367 -11.23 5.40 23.08
CA LYS A 367 -11.83 6.41 23.96
C LYS A 367 -12.59 5.75 25.12
N LEU A 368 -13.35 4.70 24.85
CA LEU A 368 -14.07 3.95 25.86
C LEU A 368 -13.11 3.22 26.82
N ALA A 369 -12.02 2.63 26.29
CA ALA A 369 -10.99 1.97 27.08
C ALA A 369 -10.28 2.94 28.05
N ALA A 370 -10.10 4.20 27.66
CA ALA A 370 -9.56 5.22 28.57
C ALA A 370 -10.49 5.56 29.75
N GLU A 371 -11.81 5.30 29.63
CA GLU A 371 -12.82 5.53 30.66
C GLU A 371 -13.12 4.25 31.48
N ARG A 372 -12.71 3.06 30.97
CA ARG A 372 -13.05 1.75 31.56
C ARG A 372 -11.79 0.92 31.79
N PRO A 373 -11.37 0.70 33.04
CA PRO A 373 -10.15 -0.03 33.39
C PRO A 373 -10.19 -1.54 33.06
N ASP A 374 -11.37 -2.09 32.75
CA ASP A 374 -11.57 -3.47 32.30
C ASP A 374 -11.30 -3.68 30.79
N LEU A 375 -11.07 -2.60 30.05
CA LEU A 375 -10.77 -2.63 28.62
C LEU A 375 -9.35 -2.13 28.36
N GLU A 376 -8.58 -2.95 27.66
CA GLU A 376 -7.26 -2.55 27.20
C GLU A 376 -7.32 -1.72 25.92
N LYS A 377 -6.45 -0.72 25.82
CA LYS A 377 -6.27 0.09 24.62
C LYS A 377 -5.77 -0.79 23.47
N MET A 378 -6.41 -0.68 22.30
CA MET A 378 -5.97 -1.39 21.10
C MET A 378 -4.97 -0.56 20.31
N PRO A 379 -3.78 -1.08 19.97
CA PRO A 379 -2.86 -0.41 19.06
C PRO A 379 -3.39 -0.43 17.62
N TYR A 380 -3.02 0.59 16.84
CA TYR A 380 -3.11 0.50 15.39
C TYR A 380 -2.10 -0.53 14.87
N ILE A 381 -2.40 -1.18 13.76
CA ILE A 381 -1.49 -2.15 13.14
C ILE A 381 -1.13 -1.67 11.73
N ALA A 382 0.16 -1.47 11.48
CA ALA A 382 0.68 -1.24 10.13
C ALA A 382 1.30 -2.55 9.60
N ILE A 383 0.73 -3.07 8.53
CA ILE A 383 1.17 -4.29 7.84
C ILE A 383 1.96 -3.86 6.62
N ILE A 384 3.25 -4.19 6.57
CA ILE A 384 4.18 -3.74 5.53
C ILE A 384 4.73 -4.95 4.79
N ILE A 385 4.53 -4.97 3.48
CA ILE A 385 5.07 -5.98 2.56
C ILE A 385 6.09 -5.30 1.67
N ASP A 386 7.37 -5.67 1.77
CA ASP A 386 8.43 -5.06 0.95
C ASP A 386 8.40 -5.48 -0.51
N GLU A 387 8.12 -6.77 -0.79
CA GLU A 387 8.06 -7.27 -2.16
C GLU A 387 6.88 -8.21 -2.37
N LEU A 388 5.77 -7.66 -2.84
CA LEU A 388 4.57 -8.43 -3.13
C LEU A 388 4.80 -9.47 -4.24
N ALA A 389 5.62 -9.16 -5.25
CA ALA A 389 5.82 -10.04 -6.40
C ALA A 389 6.33 -11.43 -5.98
N ASP A 390 7.22 -11.50 -5.00
CA ASP A 390 7.79 -12.76 -4.56
C ASP A 390 6.77 -13.63 -3.79
N LEU A 391 5.79 -13.01 -3.14
CA LEU A 391 4.66 -13.72 -2.53
C LEU A 391 3.67 -14.21 -3.59
N MET A 392 3.33 -13.34 -4.56
CA MET A 392 2.36 -13.67 -5.63
C MET A 392 2.82 -14.84 -6.50
N MET A 393 4.12 -15.02 -6.68
CA MET A 393 4.69 -16.13 -7.44
C MET A 393 4.57 -17.49 -6.74
N VAL A 394 4.47 -17.52 -5.40
CA VAL A 394 4.50 -18.76 -4.60
C VAL A 394 3.14 -19.09 -4.00
N VAL A 395 2.46 -18.10 -3.41
CA VAL A 395 1.22 -18.25 -2.65
C VAL A 395 0.18 -17.18 -3.05
N GLY A 396 0.19 -16.79 -4.34
CA GLY A 396 -0.51 -15.61 -4.85
C GLY A 396 -1.98 -15.51 -4.48
N LYS A 397 -2.74 -16.60 -4.59
CA LYS A 397 -4.18 -16.58 -4.32
C LYS A 397 -4.51 -16.27 -2.86
N ASP A 398 -3.82 -16.91 -1.92
CA ASP A 398 -4.11 -16.74 -0.48
C ASP A 398 -3.67 -15.36 0.01
N VAL A 399 -2.56 -14.85 -0.55
CA VAL A 399 -2.08 -13.49 -0.29
C VAL A 399 -3.03 -12.44 -0.88
N GLU A 400 -3.49 -12.60 -2.13
CA GLU A 400 -4.44 -11.69 -2.77
C GLU A 400 -5.76 -11.64 -2.01
N ASP A 401 -6.32 -12.80 -1.65
CA ASP A 401 -7.58 -12.89 -0.89
C ASP A 401 -7.45 -12.19 0.48
N SER A 402 -6.35 -12.41 1.20
CA SER A 402 -6.09 -11.79 2.50
C SER A 402 -5.91 -10.28 2.39
N ILE A 403 -5.11 -9.79 1.42
CA ILE A 403 -4.93 -8.37 1.14
C ILE A 403 -6.27 -7.71 0.82
N CYS A 404 -7.09 -8.33 -0.04
CA CYS A 404 -8.40 -7.79 -0.41
C CYS A 404 -9.34 -7.72 0.79
N ARG A 405 -9.40 -8.75 1.64
CA ARG A 405 -10.24 -8.75 2.87
C ARG A 405 -9.82 -7.66 3.84
N ILE A 406 -8.51 -7.52 4.10
CA ILE A 406 -7.97 -6.45 4.95
C ILE A 406 -8.29 -5.09 4.34
N ALA A 407 -7.98 -4.88 3.05
CA ALA A 407 -8.17 -3.58 2.40
C ALA A 407 -9.64 -3.12 2.37
N GLN A 408 -10.60 -4.06 2.32
CA GLN A 408 -12.03 -3.73 2.32
C GLN A 408 -12.57 -3.36 3.70
N LYS A 409 -12.04 -3.95 4.78
CA LYS A 409 -12.68 -3.87 6.10
C LYS A 409 -11.79 -3.30 7.19
N ALA A 410 -10.47 -3.41 7.11
CA ALA A 410 -9.57 -3.17 8.23
C ALA A 410 -9.46 -1.71 8.70
N ARG A 411 -9.89 -0.73 7.91
CA ARG A 411 -9.83 0.71 8.27
C ARG A 411 -10.46 1.01 9.62
N ALA A 412 -11.68 0.54 9.86
CA ALA A 412 -12.37 0.77 11.13
C ALA A 412 -11.73 0.00 12.29
N ALA A 413 -11.11 -1.15 12.01
CA ALA A 413 -10.35 -1.92 12.98
C ALA A 413 -8.95 -1.33 13.29
N GLY A 414 -8.56 -0.24 12.63
CA GLY A 414 -7.26 0.41 12.84
C GLY A 414 -6.10 -0.38 12.26
N MET A 415 -6.31 -1.13 11.19
CA MET A 415 -5.27 -1.91 10.52
C MET A 415 -5.04 -1.37 9.11
N HIS A 416 -3.79 -1.19 8.73
CA HIS A 416 -3.39 -0.47 7.53
C HIS A 416 -2.34 -1.26 6.74
N LEU A 417 -2.55 -1.40 5.42
CA LEU A 417 -1.64 -2.09 4.52
C LEU A 417 -0.73 -1.09 3.81
N ILE A 418 0.55 -1.41 3.78
CA ILE A 418 1.56 -0.78 2.92
C ILE A 418 2.17 -1.90 2.08
N VAL A 419 1.79 -1.94 0.82
CA VAL A 419 2.19 -3.01 -0.10
C VAL A 419 3.18 -2.45 -1.10
N ALA A 420 4.41 -2.97 -1.09
CA ALA A 420 5.45 -2.52 -2.00
C ALA A 420 5.85 -3.62 -3.00
N THR A 421 6.30 -3.21 -4.20
CA THR A 421 6.85 -4.14 -5.21
C THR A 421 7.80 -3.43 -6.16
N GLN A 422 8.83 -4.16 -6.61
CA GLN A 422 9.74 -3.73 -7.68
C GLN A 422 9.31 -4.23 -9.07
N ARG A 423 8.25 -5.07 -9.13
CA ARG A 423 7.72 -5.64 -10.39
C ARG A 423 6.29 -5.13 -10.63
N PRO A 424 6.13 -3.96 -11.27
CA PRO A 424 4.83 -3.37 -11.53
C PRO A 424 4.10 -4.04 -12.71
N SER A 425 3.98 -5.37 -12.70
CA SER A 425 3.23 -6.13 -13.69
C SER A 425 1.77 -6.34 -13.28
N VAL A 426 0.90 -6.61 -14.24
CA VAL A 426 -0.54 -6.85 -14.00
C VAL A 426 -0.79 -8.11 -13.17
N ASP A 427 0.12 -9.10 -13.26
CA ASP A 427 0.06 -10.33 -12.47
C ASP A 427 0.38 -10.12 -10.99
N VAL A 428 1.10 -9.05 -10.66
CA VAL A 428 1.46 -8.67 -9.29
C VAL A 428 0.47 -7.63 -8.75
N ILE A 429 0.26 -6.55 -9.50
CA ILE A 429 -0.69 -5.48 -9.16
C ILE A 429 -2.00 -5.77 -9.90
N THR A 430 -2.74 -6.73 -9.38
CA THR A 430 -3.99 -7.20 -10.00
C THR A 430 -5.09 -6.13 -9.93
N GLY A 431 -6.14 -6.33 -10.74
CA GLY A 431 -7.31 -5.46 -10.71
C GLY A 431 -8.01 -5.44 -9.34
N LEU A 432 -7.99 -6.56 -8.61
CA LEU A 432 -8.57 -6.66 -7.27
C LEU A 432 -7.77 -5.85 -6.24
N ILE A 433 -6.45 -5.94 -6.26
CA ILE A 433 -5.56 -5.15 -5.39
C ILE A 433 -5.76 -3.66 -5.67
N LYS A 434 -5.76 -3.24 -6.95
CA LYS A 434 -5.96 -1.84 -7.33
C LYS A 434 -7.30 -1.26 -6.92
N ALA A 435 -8.36 -2.05 -7.00
CA ALA A 435 -9.70 -1.62 -6.61
C ALA A 435 -9.83 -1.36 -5.09
N ASN A 436 -9.04 -2.09 -4.29
CA ASN A 436 -9.10 -2.03 -2.83
C ASN A 436 -8.02 -1.14 -2.19
N ILE A 437 -6.91 -0.85 -2.91
CA ILE A 437 -5.83 0.04 -2.48
C ILE A 437 -5.77 1.26 -3.41
N PRO A 438 -6.56 2.31 -3.13
CA PRO A 438 -6.68 3.46 -4.02
C PRO A 438 -5.54 4.48 -3.90
N SER A 439 -4.84 4.54 -2.74
CA SER A 439 -3.70 5.45 -2.57
C SER A 439 -2.43 4.80 -3.10
N ARG A 440 -1.66 5.51 -3.92
CA ARG A 440 -0.55 4.94 -4.67
C ARG A 440 0.66 5.86 -4.69
N ILE A 441 1.83 5.26 -4.62
CA ILE A 441 3.11 5.90 -4.89
C ILE A 441 3.77 5.15 -6.04
N ALA A 442 4.10 5.85 -7.11
CA ALA A 442 4.91 5.34 -8.20
C ALA A 442 6.27 6.02 -8.20
N PHE A 443 7.32 5.25 -8.05
CA PHE A 443 8.69 5.65 -8.34
C PHE A 443 9.00 5.48 -9.83
N ALA A 444 10.23 5.82 -10.24
CA ALA A 444 10.67 5.65 -11.62
C ALA A 444 10.48 4.20 -12.09
N VAL A 445 9.92 4.05 -13.28
CA VAL A 445 9.70 2.78 -13.97
C VAL A 445 10.27 2.84 -15.39
N SER A 446 10.51 1.68 -16.00
CA SER A 446 11.13 1.60 -17.32
C SER A 446 10.17 1.86 -18.49
N SER A 447 8.87 1.74 -18.27
CA SER A 447 7.89 1.88 -19.34
C SER A 447 6.63 2.62 -18.92
N GLN A 448 5.94 3.23 -19.90
CA GLN A 448 4.62 3.82 -19.70
C GLN A 448 3.55 2.77 -19.32
N VAL A 449 3.75 1.51 -19.71
CA VAL A 449 2.84 0.41 -19.36
C VAL A 449 2.90 0.17 -17.85
N ASP A 450 4.11 0.16 -17.28
CA ASP A 450 4.31 0.00 -15.84
C ASP A 450 3.71 1.17 -15.06
N SER A 451 3.90 2.41 -15.57
CA SER A 451 3.25 3.60 -14.98
C SER A 451 1.73 3.46 -14.94
N ARG A 452 1.11 3.01 -16.04
CA ARG A 452 -0.33 2.77 -16.10
C ARG A 452 -0.77 1.62 -15.19
N THR A 453 0.06 0.61 -15.03
CA THR A 453 -0.25 -0.49 -14.09
C THR A 453 -0.35 0.02 -12.66
N ILE A 454 0.51 0.97 -12.26
CA ILE A 454 0.51 1.53 -10.91
C ILE A 454 -0.55 2.62 -10.74
N LEU A 455 -0.52 3.66 -11.61
CA LEU A 455 -1.26 4.92 -11.42
C LEU A 455 -2.54 5.03 -12.28
N ASP A 456 -2.84 4.03 -13.12
CA ASP A 456 -3.84 4.12 -14.18
C ASP A 456 -3.58 5.29 -15.17
N GLY A 457 -2.37 5.84 -15.15
CA GLY A 457 -1.91 6.99 -15.94
C GLY A 457 -0.42 6.92 -16.28
N ALA A 458 0.00 7.72 -17.25
CA ALA A 458 1.40 7.89 -17.61
C ALA A 458 2.11 8.89 -16.68
N GLY A 459 3.44 8.86 -16.64
CA GLY A 459 4.27 9.87 -15.99
C GLY A 459 5.34 9.32 -15.06
N ALA A 460 5.21 8.10 -14.53
CA ALA A 460 6.24 7.51 -13.70
C ALA A 460 7.49 7.08 -14.50
N GLU A 461 7.34 6.87 -15.81
CA GLU A 461 8.45 6.62 -16.74
C GLU A 461 9.32 7.86 -16.99
N LYS A 462 8.84 9.05 -16.60
CA LYS A 462 9.54 10.34 -16.71
C LYS A 462 10.20 10.79 -15.40
N LEU A 463 10.20 9.93 -14.38
CA LEU A 463 10.81 10.21 -13.09
C LEU A 463 12.31 9.96 -13.12
N LEU A 464 13.04 10.70 -12.27
CA LEU A 464 14.51 10.73 -12.28
C LEU A 464 15.16 9.61 -11.44
N GLY A 465 14.35 8.79 -10.75
CA GLY A 465 14.85 7.82 -9.76
C GLY A 465 15.35 8.49 -8.46
N GLN A 466 16.04 7.74 -7.61
CA GLN A 466 16.63 8.26 -6.36
C GLN A 466 15.61 8.98 -5.45
N GLY A 467 14.42 8.41 -5.31
CA GLY A 467 13.36 8.97 -4.46
C GLY A 467 12.40 9.93 -5.15
N ASP A 468 12.59 10.23 -6.42
CA ASP A 468 11.61 10.99 -7.20
C ASP A 468 10.37 10.15 -7.46
N MET A 469 9.20 10.58 -7.02
CA MET A 469 7.97 9.80 -7.03
C MET A 469 6.75 10.62 -7.41
N LEU A 470 5.73 9.92 -7.88
CA LEU A 470 4.36 10.42 -8.07
C LEU A 470 3.46 9.85 -6.96
N PHE A 471 2.92 10.71 -6.13
CA PHE A 471 1.99 10.37 -5.07
C PHE A 471 0.55 10.68 -5.46
N MET A 472 -0.31 9.68 -5.40
CA MET A 472 -1.74 9.78 -5.69
C MET A 472 -2.54 9.30 -4.46
N PRO A 473 -2.91 10.20 -3.53
CA PRO A 473 -3.80 9.86 -2.44
C PRO A 473 -5.23 9.60 -2.94
N VAL A 474 -6.01 8.87 -2.14
CA VAL A 474 -7.42 8.59 -2.43
C VAL A 474 -8.19 9.88 -2.70
N GLY A 475 -8.94 9.91 -3.81
CA GLY A 475 -9.76 11.07 -4.21
C GLY A 475 -9.01 12.17 -4.97
N ALA A 476 -7.69 12.08 -5.13
CA ALA A 476 -6.95 13.03 -5.94
C ALA A 476 -7.17 12.77 -7.44
N PRO A 477 -7.48 13.80 -8.25
CA PRO A 477 -7.70 13.64 -9.69
C PRO A 477 -6.40 13.44 -10.47
N LYS A 478 -5.27 13.87 -9.92
CA LYS A 478 -3.93 13.75 -10.51
C LYS A 478 -2.89 13.47 -9.43
N PRO A 479 -1.82 12.73 -9.75
CA PRO A 479 -0.72 12.53 -8.83
C PRO A 479 0.10 13.82 -8.64
N THR A 480 0.63 14.00 -7.43
CA THR A 480 1.58 15.07 -7.08
C THR A 480 3.00 14.51 -7.14
N ARG A 481 3.93 15.25 -7.76
CA ARG A 481 5.35 14.90 -7.78
C ARG A 481 6.00 15.31 -6.46
N ILE A 482 6.71 14.38 -5.85
CA ILE A 482 7.39 14.56 -4.56
C ILE A 482 8.80 13.98 -4.69
N GLN A 483 9.80 14.71 -4.20
CA GLN A 483 11.10 14.13 -3.90
C GLN A 483 11.00 13.48 -2.51
N GLY A 484 11.10 12.17 -2.47
CA GLY A 484 11.00 11.36 -1.26
C GLY A 484 12.09 11.70 -0.24
N THR A 485 11.77 11.47 1.03
CA THR A 485 12.75 11.59 2.11
C THR A 485 13.88 10.58 1.93
N PHE A 486 15.07 11.03 2.29
CA PHE A 486 16.27 10.21 2.35
C PHE A 486 16.64 9.96 3.82
N VAL A 487 16.86 8.72 4.16
CA VAL A 487 17.39 8.26 5.45
C VAL A 487 18.52 7.27 5.14
N ARG A 488 19.63 7.39 5.86
CA ARG A 488 20.80 6.50 5.70
C ARG A 488 20.65 5.26 6.58
N ASP A 489 21.30 4.18 6.18
CA ASP A 489 21.29 2.93 6.96
C ASP A 489 21.88 3.13 8.35
N GLU A 490 22.92 4.00 8.49
CA GLU A 490 23.50 4.33 9.79
C GLU A 490 22.53 5.11 10.71
N GLU A 491 21.61 5.91 10.13
CA GLU A 491 20.58 6.60 10.91
C GLU A 491 19.53 5.61 11.40
N ILE A 492 19.11 4.68 10.52
CA ILE A 492 18.19 3.60 10.85
C ILE A 492 18.76 2.77 11.99
N SER A 493 20.00 2.29 11.86
CA SER A 493 20.68 1.48 12.88
C SER A 493 20.76 2.23 14.23
N ARG A 494 21.12 3.52 14.24
CA ARG A 494 21.17 4.34 15.49
C ARG A 494 19.79 4.41 16.17
N VAL A 495 18.73 4.61 15.40
CA VAL A 495 17.35 4.67 15.94
C VAL A 495 16.93 3.30 16.47
N LEU A 496 17.22 2.23 15.74
CA LEU A 496 16.89 0.87 16.16
C LEU A 496 17.64 0.45 17.43
N ASP A 497 18.95 0.76 17.53
CA ASP A 497 19.75 0.49 18.73
C ASP A 497 19.20 1.25 19.94
N PHE A 498 18.81 2.52 19.77
CA PHE A 498 18.16 3.29 20.82
C PHE A 498 16.86 2.64 21.28
N ILE A 499 15.97 2.24 20.36
CA ILE A 499 14.68 1.62 20.69
C ILE A 499 14.89 0.25 21.36
N LYS A 500 15.79 -0.58 20.82
CA LYS A 500 16.09 -1.92 21.37
C LYS A 500 16.73 -1.84 22.76
N SER A 501 17.52 -0.81 23.05
CA SER A 501 18.09 -0.60 24.38
C SER A 501 17.09 -0.08 25.41
N SER A 502 16.03 0.60 24.94
CA SER A 502 15.02 1.23 25.81
C SER A 502 13.84 0.34 26.12
N ALA A 503 13.59 -0.77 25.39
CA ALA A 503 12.41 -1.59 25.55
C ALA A 503 12.65 -3.05 25.15
N THR A 504 12.08 -3.99 25.92
CA THR A 504 12.06 -5.41 25.59
C THR A 504 10.91 -5.73 24.61
N VAL A 505 11.19 -6.64 23.68
CA VAL A 505 10.18 -7.12 22.74
C VAL A 505 9.21 -8.06 23.42
N GLN A 506 7.92 -7.83 23.20
CA GLN A 506 6.86 -8.79 23.54
C GLN A 506 6.11 -9.11 22.26
N TYR A 507 6.36 -10.29 21.70
CA TYR A 507 5.64 -10.77 20.54
C TYR A 507 4.25 -11.29 20.94
N ASP A 508 3.29 -11.20 20.01
CA ASP A 508 1.96 -11.78 20.18
C ASP A 508 1.99 -13.27 19.85
N GLU A 509 2.09 -14.09 20.90
CA GLU A 509 2.16 -15.55 20.77
C GLU A 509 0.92 -16.13 20.09
N ALA A 510 -0.26 -15.57 20.34
CA ALA A 510 -1.50 -16.02 19.72
C ALA A 510 -1.50 -15.79 18.20
N MET A 511 -0.99 -14.65 17.75
CA MET A 511 -0.84 -14.38 16.32
C MET A 511 0.22 -15.27 15.66
N ILE A 512 1.32 -15.58 16.37
CA ILE A 512 2.36 -16.51 15.88
C ILE A 512 1.78 -17.91 15.73
N GLU A 513 1.07 -18.42 16.73
CA GLU A 513 0.43 -19.74 16.66
C GLU A 513 -0.61 -19.82 15.54
N ALA A 514 -1.43 -18.76 15.37
CA ALA A 514 -2.38 -18.65 14.26
C ALA A 514 -1.68 -18.67 12.90
N MET A 515 -0.56 -17.94 12.76
CA MET A 515 0.25 -17.94 11.53
C MET A 515 0.77 -19.35 11.21
N GLU A 516 1.29 -20.08 12.19
CA GLU A 516 1.82 -21.44 11.99
C GLU A 516 0.71 -22.44 11.61
N LYS A 517 -0.45 -22.36 12.26
CA LYS A 517 -1.62 -23.18 11.91
C LYS A 517 -2.08 -22.96 10.46
N HIS A 518 -2.15 -21.72 10.00
CA HIS A 518 -2.47 -21.39 8.62
C HIS A 518 -1.42 -21.91 7.63
N ALA A 519 -0.13 -21.74 7.94
CA ALA A 519 0.97 -22.21 7.08
C ALA A 519 0.97 -23.73 6.91
N ILE A 520 0.56 -24.48 7.96
CA ILE A 520 0.45 -25.96 7.94
C ILE A 520 -0.78 -26.42 7.13
N GLN A 521 -1.92 -25.74 7.25
CA GLN A 521 -3.14 -26.07 6.51
C GLN A 521 -2.97 -25.90 5.01
N ASP A 522 -2.29 -24.85 4.56
CA ASP A 522 -2.00 -24.62 3.15
C ASP A 522 -0.96 -25.61 2.59
N GLY A 523 -0.04 -26.10 3.41
CA GLY A 523 0.86 -27.20 3.06
C GLY A 523 0.11 -28.52 2.75
N LYS A 524 -1.05 -28.73 3.36
CA LYS A 524 -1.93 -29.87 3.07
C LYS A 524 -2.85 -29.63 1.87
N LYS A 525 -3.24 -28.37 1.57
CA LYS A 525 -4.08 -28.02 0.41
C LYS A 525 -3.33 -28.06 -0.93
N GLY A 526 -2.03 -27.80 -0.94
CA GLY A 526 -1.20 -27.90 -2.16
C GLY A 526 -1.03 -29.31 -2.70
N SER A 527 -1.52 -30.33 -2.00
CA SER A 527 -1.50 -31.76 -2.39
C SER A 527 -2.89 -32.34 -2.65
N SER A 528 -3.99 -31.60 -2.43
CA SER A 528 -5.33 -32.12 -2.70
C SER A 528 -6.33 -30.99 -2.97
N SER A 529 -6.67 -30.77 -4.23
CA SER A 529 -7.96 -30.19 -4.57
C SER A 529 -9.08 -31.17 -4.22
N ALA A 530 -9.96 -30.74 -3.35
CA ALA A 530 -11.29 -31.24 -2.99
C ALA A 530 -11.43 -31.80 -1.56
N ASP A 531 -12.38 -31.16 -0.89
CA ASP A 531 -13.15 -31.54 0.28
C ASP A 531 -12.46 -31.58 1.65
N SER A 532 -12.78 -30.51 2.39
CA SER A 532 -12.84 -30.47 3.84
C SER A 532 -13.95 -31.41 4.32
N ASP A 533 -13.60 -32.41 5.12
CA ASP A 533 -14.42 -32.78 6.28
C ASP A 533 -13.54 -33.52 7.29
N GLU A 534 -13.85 -33.25 8.53
CA GLU A 534 -13.19 -33.58 9.78
C GLU A 534 -12.90 -35.07 10.02
N ASP A 535 -11.92 -35.32 10.91
CA ASP A 535 -11.67 -36.53 11.65
C ASP A 535 -12.78 -37.59 11.61
N SER A 536 -12.68 -38.50 10.64
CA SER A 536 -13.14 -39.85 10.77
C SER A 536 -12.18 -40.77 10.02
N ASP A 537 -11.68 -41.77 10.70
CA ASP A 537 -10.60 -42.70 10.35
C ASP A 537 -10.88 -43.56 9.08
N SER A 538 -11.91 -43.25 8.27
CA SER A 538 -12.27 -44.01 7.06
C SER A 538 -13.11 -43.19 6.09
N ASP A 539 -12.82 -43.26 4.75
CA ASP A 539 -13.59 -42.58 3.70
C ASP A 539 -15.06 -43.06 3.71
N PRO A 540 -16.07 -42.14 3.69
CA PRO A 540 -17.50 -42.52 3.68
C PRO A 540 -17.90 -43.50 2.57
N MET A 541 -17.14 -43.50 1.46
CA MET A 541 -17.37 -44.41 0.33
C MET A 541 -16.59 -45.73 0.49
N PHE A 542 -15.78 -45.90 1.55
CA PHE A 542 -14.95 -47.10 1.75
C PHE A 542 -15.77 -48.38 1.78
N LYS A 543 -16.84 -48.42 2.58
CA LYS A 543 -17.73 -49.59 2.68
C LYS A 543 -18.33 -50.00 1.30
N GLN A 544 -18.83 -49.02 0.55
CA GLN A 544 -19.37 -49.25 -0.76
C GLN A 544 -18.32 -49.69 -1.79
N ALA A 545 -17.12 -49.12 -1.69
CA ALA A 545 -15.99 -49.47 -2.56
C ALA A 545 -15.52 -50.93 -2.31
N VAL A 546 -15.47 -51.37 -1.03
CA VAL A 546 -15.15 -52.76 -0.68
C VAL A 546 -16.16 -53.73 -1.25
N GLU A 547 -17.47 -53.44 -1.15
CA GLU A 547 -18.51 -54.31 -1.73
C GLU A 547 -18.37 -54.45 -3.24
N VAL A 548 -18.10 -53.33 -3.96
CA VAL A 548 -17.88 -53.33 -5.41
C VAL A 548 -16.66 -54.18 -5.79
N VAL A 549 -15.58 -54.13 -5.00
CA VAL A 549 -14.34 -54.86 -5.24
C VAL A 549 -14.56 -56.36 -4.97
N ILE A 550 -15.27 -56.74 -3.90
CA ILE A 550 -15.59 -58.13 -3.57
C ILE A 550 -16.50 -58.73 -4.67
N ASP A 551 -17.55 -58.01 -5.09
CA ASP A 551 -18.46 -58.47 -6.13
C ASP A 551 -17.78 -58.61 -7.49
N ALA A 552 -16.76 -57.79 -7.78
CA ALA A 552 -15.96 -57.87 -9.01
C ALA A 552 -14.86 -58.93 -8.99
N GLY A 553 -14.50 -59.47 -7.79
CA GLY A 553 -13.43 -60.42 -7.60
C GLY A 553 -12.05 -59.91 -7.92
N GLN A 554 -11.87 -58.61 -8.15
CA GLN A 554 -10.61 -57.96 -8.44
C GLN A 554 -10.68 -56.48 -8.07
N ALA A 555 -9.56 -55.91 -7.63
CA ALA A 555 -9.46 -54.52 -7.24
C ALA A 555 -8.57 -53.71 -8.18
N SER A 556 -9.11 -52.60 -8.72
CA SER A 556 -8.34 -51.64 -9.48
C SER A 556 -8.91 -50.23 -9.34
N THR A 557 -8.05 -49.22 -9.38
CA THR A 557 -8.46 -47.79 -9.37
C THR A 557 -9.47 -47.48 -10.49
N SER A 558 -9.30 -48.04 -11.67
CA SER A 558 -10.21 -47.87 -12.79
C SER A 558 -11.61 -48.48 -12.57
N LEU A 559 -11.69 -49.56 -11.77
CA LEU A 559 -12.96 -50.17 -11.38
C LEU A 559 -13.72 -49.24 -10.43
N LEU A 560 -13.05 -48.72 -9.40
CA LEU A 560 -13.62 -47.79 -8.43
C LEU A 560 -14.05 -46.47 -9.09
N GLN A 561 -13.24 -45.92 -9.98
CA GLN A 561 -13.62 -44.72 -10.74
C GLN A 561 -14.92 -44.91 -11.53
N ARG A 562 -15.05 -46.02 -12.20
CA ARG A 562 -16.26 -46.30 -13.06
C ARG A 562 -17.48 -46.65 -12.25
N ARG A 563 -17.36 -47.47 -11.20
CA ARG A 563 -18.47 -48.00 -10.42
C ARG A 563 -18.92 -47.05 -9.29
N CYS A 564 -17.97 -46.42 -8.62
CA CYS A 564 -18.22 -45.52 -7.49
C CYS A 564 -18.19 -44.04 -7.89
N LYS A 565 -17.91 -43.72 -9.17
CA LYS A 565 -17.78 -42.33 -9.70
C LYS A 565 -16.77 -41.48 -8.94
N LEU A 566 -15.66 -42.07 -8.50
CA LEU A 566 -14.60 -41.42 -7.73
C LEU A 566 -13.52 -40.84 -8.64
N GLY A 567 -12.90 -39.74 -8.21
CA GLY A 567 -11.70 -39.23 -8.86
C GLY A 567 -10.50 -40.17 -8.62
N TYR A 568 -9.45 -40.09 -9.48
CA TYR A 568 -8.31 -41.00 -9.44
C TYR A 568 -7.61 -41.00 -8.06
N ALA A 569 -7.33 -39.81 -7.48
CA ALA A 569 -6.64 -39.67 -6.21
C ALA A 569 -7.44 -40.26 -5.02
N ARG A 570 -8.77 -40.13 -5.02
CA ARG A 570 -9.65 -40.68 -3.99
C ARG A 570 -9.78 -42.19 -4.12
N ALA A 571 -9.92 -42.71 -5.36
CA ALA A 571 -9.92 -44.14 -5.62
C ALA A 571 -8.60 -44.82 -5.24
N ALA A 572 -7.43 -44.15 -5.44
CA ALA A 572 -6.14 -44.63 -5.03
C ALA A 572 -6.04 -44.73 -3.50
N ARG A 573 -6.47 -43.69 -2.74
CA ARG A 573 -6.48 -43.71 -1.26
C ARG A 573 -7.34 -44.84 -0.70
N ILE A 574 -8.53 -45.04 -1.25
CA ILE A 574 -9.41 -46.12 -0.84
C ILE A 574 -8.80 -47.50 -1.14
N MET A 575 -8.06 -47.65 -2.25
CA MET A 575 -7.30 -48.88 -2.54
C MET A 575 -6.17 -49.12 -1.55
N ASP A 576 -5.47 -48.08 -1.09
CA ASP A 576 -4.39 -48.19 -0.12
C ASP A 576 -4.97 -48.49 1.28
N GLU A 577 -6.12 -47.92 1.63
CA GLU A 577 -6.85 -48.25 2.86
C GLU A 577 -7.37 -49.70 2.85
N MET A 578 -7.84 -50.20 1.72
CA MET A 578 -8.24 -51.61 1.55
C MET A 578 -7.06 -52.57 1.72
N GLU A 579 -5.85 -52.19 1.26
CA GLU A 579 -4.62 -52.96 1.45
C GLU A 579 -4.22 -53.00 2.93
N GLN A 580 -4.22 -51.84 3.61
CA GLN A 580 -3.90 -51.73 5.04
C GLN A 580 -4.86 -52.52 5.90
N LYS A 581 -6.14 -52.57 5.57
CA LYS A 581 -7.16 -53.37 6.27
C LYS A 581 -7.19 -54.84 5.83
N GLY A 582 -6.31 -55.27 4.94
CA GLY A 582 -6.19 -56.66 4.48
C GLY A 582 -7.32 -57.14 3.60
N VAL A 583 -8.08 -56.24 2.98
CA VAL A 583 -9.20 -56.54 2.05
C VAL A 583 -8.65 -57.01 0.71
N ILE A 584 -7.57 -56.40 0.26
CA ILE A 584 -6.96 -56.67 -1.04
C ILE A 584 -5.45 -56.93 -0.88
N GLY A 585 -4.84 -57.57 -1.86
CA GLY A 585 -3.40 -57.85 -1.89
C GLY A 585 -2.55 -56.65 -2.28
N PRO A 586 -1.21 -56.75 -2.13
CA PRO A 586 -0.26 -55.70 -2.42
C PRO A 586 -0.26 -55.31 -3.91
N TYR A 587 0.31 -54.14 -4.17
CA TYR A 587 0.41 -53.61 -5.54
C TYR A 587 1.37 -54.45 -6.39
N GLU A 588 0.87 -55.04 -7.48
CA GLU A 588 1.63 -55.87 -8.43
C GLU A 588 1.82 -55.18 -9.81
N GLY A 589 1.93 -53.87 -9.85
CA GLY A 589 2.10 -53.12 -11.10
C GLY A 589 0.79 -52.90 -11.85
N ALA A 590 0.77 -53.11 -13.18
CA ALA A 590 -0.40 -52.82 -14.02
C ALA A 590 -1.56 -53.84 -13.92
N LYS A 591 -1.42 -54.91 -13.14
CA LYS A 591 -2.46 -55.92 -12.95
C LYS A 591 -3.46 -55.53 -11.83
N PRO A 592 -4.75 -55.87 -11.98
CA PRO A 592 -5.70 -55.75 -10.88
C PRO A 592 -5.23 -56.52 -9.64
N ARG A 593 -5.38 -55.94 -8.45
CA ARG A 593 -4.99 -56.56 -7.16
C ARG A 593 -5.99 -57.68 -6.82
N ALA A 594 -5.52 -58.75 -6.21
CA ALA A 594 -6.36 -59.85 -5.78
C ALA A 594 -7.19 -59.44 -4.53
N VAL A 595 -8.44 -59.92 -4.46
CA VAL A 595 -9.30 -59.75 -3.30
C VAL A 595 -9.02 -60.90 -2.32
N LEU A 596 -8.68 -60.56 -1.08
CA LEU A 596 -8.22 -61.50 -0.04
C LEU A 596 -9.35 -61.99 0.87
N ILE A 597 -10.47 -61.27 0.95
CA ILE A 597 -11.58 -61.60 1.84
C ILE A 597 -12.86 -61.92 1.03
N SER A 598 -13.66 -62.83 1.59
CA SER A 598 -14.98 -63.14 1.04
C SER A 598 -16.07 -62.17 1.54
N ARG A 599 -17.23 -62.10 0.87
CA ARG A 599 -18.37 -61.29 1.30
C ARG A 599 -18.82 -61.65 2.75
N GLN A 600 -18.71 -62.90 3.11
CA GLN A 600 -19.09 -63.38 4.46
C GLN A 600 -18.11 -62.86 5.54
N GLN A 601 -16.83 -62.88 5.27
CA GLN A 601 -15.79 -62.31 6.14
C GLN A 601 -15.90 -60.79 6.27
N TRP A 602 -16.30 -60.10 5.19
CA TRP A 602 -16.53 -58.66 5.25
C TRP A 602 -17.72 -58.31 6.16
N LEU A 603 -18.81 -59.04 6.09
CA LEU A 603 -19.96 -58.85 6.98
C LEU A 603 -19.61 -59.15 8.45
N GLU A 604 -18.80 -60.18 8.72
CA GLU A 604 -18.31 -60.48 10.06
C GLU A 604 -17.39 -59.36 10.61
N MET A 605 -16.53 -58.74 9.76
CA MET A 605 -15.72 -57.59 10.12
C MET A 605 -16.55 -56.34 10.46
N GLN A 606 -17.65 -56.11 9.74
CA GLN A 606 -18.56 -55.01 10.04
C GLN A 606 -19.35 -55.20 11.34
N MET A 607 -19.68 -56.48 11.71
CA MET A 607 -20.39 -56.79 12.95
C MET A 607 -19.50 -56.74 14.21
N ASN A 608 -18.17 -56.83 14.04
CA ASN A 608 -17.18 -56.81 15.14
C ASN A 608 -16.54 -55.43 15.37
N GLN A 609 -16.94 -54.40 14.64
CA GLN A 609 -16.61 -53.01 14.99
C GLN A 609 -17.60 -52.51 16.04
N PRO A 610 -17.21 -52.14 17.26
CA PRO A 610 -18.11 -51.48 18.20
C PRO A 610 -18.57 -50.13 17.61
N ASP A 611 -19.91 -49.90 17.66
CA ASP A 611 -20.48 -48.58 17.42
C ASP A 611 -19.88 -47.57 18.40
N GLU A 612 -19.00 -46.66 17.93
CA GLU A 612 -18.65 -45.42 18.62
C GLU A 612 -19.45 -44.25 18.06
#